data_28559b03054c648a4e19bb7d58f79e4b
#
_entry.id   28559b03054c648a4e19bb7d58f79e4b
#
_cell.length_a   1.000
_cell.length_b   1.000
_cell.length_c   1.000
_cell.angle_alpha   90.00
_cell.angle_beta   90.00
_cell.angle_gamma   90.00
#
_symmetry.space_group_name_H-M   'P 1'
#
loop_
_entity.id
_entity.type
_entity.pdbx_description
1 polymer ?
#
loop_
_entity_poly.entity_id
_entity_poly.type
_entity_poly.pdbx_seq_one_letter_code
_entity_poly.pdbx_strand_id
1 'polypeptide(L)'
;PDATQISPQGEAGDGSRYNLRAPFSGVVVEKHLVPGEVVSEASNAFTVADLSRVWVTFSVSPRDLEQVKVGQSVRVSAPELGREATGKVAYISRLLGEQTRTATGRIDLDNADGIWRPGLFVSVALATESHEAGAVVPASSIQDVEDKTSVFVRTAEGFEVRPVTLGTRSDG
;
A
#
# COMPACT_ATOMS: atom_id res chain seq x y z
N PRO A 1 13.16 -4.62 -1.39
CA PRO A 1 13.72 -5.69 -2.21
C PRO A 1 15.23 -5.70 -2.01
N ASP A 2 15.76 -6.86 -1.60
CA ASP A 2 17.21 -7.03 -1.48
C ASP A 2 17.79 -7.08 -2.88
N ALA A 3 18.56 -6.06 -3.25
CA ALA A 3 19.36 -6.07 -4.46
C ALA A 3 20.58 -6.94 -4.20
N THR A 4 20.63 -8.10 -4.82
CA THR A 4 21.78 -8.99 -4.70
C THR A 4 22.78 -8.68 -5.81
N GLN A 5 24.04 -8.44 -5.44
CA GLN A 5 25.12 -8.32 -6.40
C GLN A 5 25.30 -9.66 -7.12
N ILE A 6 25.39 -9.63 -8.44
CA ILE A 6 25.66 -10.81 -9.24
C ILE A 6 27.14 -11.12 -9.10
N SER A 7 27.46 -12.21 -8.39
CA SER A 7 28.81 -12.76 -8.39
C SER A 7 29.03 -13.65 -9.63
N PRO A 8 30.22 -13.63 -10.23
CA PRO A 8 30.51 -14.47 -11.38
C PRO A 8 30.53 -15.96 -10.98
N GLN A 9 29.50 -16.70 -11.37
CA GLN A 9 29.51 -18.15 -11.36
C GLN A 9 29.48 -18.64 -12.81
N GLY A 10 30.62 -18.89 -13.39
CA GLY A 10 30.75 -19.35 -14.75
C GLY A 10 31.64 -20.59 -14.86
N GLU A 11 31.20 -21.58 -15.65
CA GLU A 11 32.11 -22.62 -16.16
C GLU A 11 33.15 -21.97 -17.06
N ALA A 12 34.41 -22.32 -16.83
CA ALA A 12 35.53 -21.89 -17.63
C ALA A 12 35.42 -22.42 -19.06
N GLY A 13 34.81 -21.63 -19.94
CA GLY A 13 35.00 -21.76 -21.37
C GLY A 13 36.37 -21.23 -21.76
N ASP A 14 36.83 -21.47 -22.95
CA ASP A 14 38.17 -21.26 -23.56
C ASP A 14 38.96 -19.97 -23.18
N GLY A 15 38.64 -19.33 -22.04
CA GLY A 15 39.31 -18.15 -21.49
C GLY A 15 39.00 -16.82 -22.19
N SER A 16 38.26 -16.80 -23.29
CA SER A 16 37.94 -15.59 -24.07
C SER A 16 36.55 -15.02 -23.80
N ARG A 17 35.65 -15.79 -23.18
CA ARG A 17 34.28 -15.37 -22.90
C ARG A 17 33.83 -15.85 -21.53
N TYR A 18 33.19 -14.95 -20.80
CA TYR A 18 32.62 -15.19 -19.51
C TYR A 18 31.11 -14.93 -19.53
N ASN A 19 30.32 -15.90 -19.09
CA ASN A 19 28.88 -15.77 -19.02
C ASN A 19 28.46 -15.37 -17.60
N LEU A 20 27.98 -14.12 -17.46
CA LEU A 20 27.41 -13.66 -16.21
C LEU A 20 25.94 -14.05 -16.15
N ARG A 21 25.56 -14.85 -15.16
CA ARG A 21 24.17 -15.32 -14.96
C ARG A 21 23.54 -14.67 -13.74
N ALA A 22 22.24 -14.36 -13.85
CA ALA A 22 21.48 -13.92 -12.68
C ALA A 22 21.34 -15.08 -11.67
N PRO A 23 21.54 -14.84 -10.37
CA PRO A 23 21.45 -15.87 -9.33
C PRO A 23 20.01 -16.31 -9.04
N PHE A 24 19.02 -15.50 -9.41
CA PHE A 24 17.60 -15.79 -9.25
C PHE A 24 16.80 -15.17 -10.40
N SER A 25 15.52 -15.56 -10.53
CA SER A 25 14.59 -14.96 -11.50
C SER A 25 14.17 -13.58 -11.02
N GLY A 26 14.36 -12.56 -11.84
CA GLY A 26 14.03 -11.18 -11.49
C GLY A 26 14.12 -10.26 -12.68
N VAL A 27 13.98 -8.97 -12.43
CA VAL A 27 14.07 -7.90 -13.42
C VAL A 27 15.38 -7.15 -13.23
N VAL A 28 16.10 -6.90 -14.32
CA VAL A 28 17.27 -6.01 -14.29
C VAL A 28 16.76 -4.58 -14.10
N VAL A 29 17.03 -4.01 -12.93
CA VAL A 29 16.60 -2.64 -12.58
C VAL A 29 17.65 -1.60 -12.88
N GLU A 30 18.95 -2.00 -12.87
CA GLU A 30 20.06 -1.12 -13.21
C GLU A 30 21.11 -1.89 -14.01
N LYS A 31 21.70 -1.21 -14.98
CA LYS A 31 22.83 -1.68 -15.78
C LYS A 31 23.93 -0.63 -15.74
N HIS A 32 25.10 -1.02 -15.19
CA HIS A 32 26.25 -0.12 -15.01
C HIS A 32 27.37 -0.37 -16.01
N LEU A 33 27.25 -1.37 -16.89
CA LEU A 33 28.27 -1.72 -17.88
C LEU A 33 27.97 -1.13 -19.24
N VAL A 34 29.04 -0.67 -19.90
CA VAL A 34 29.03 -0.30 -21.31
C VAL A 34 30.03 -1.15 -22.10
N PRO A 35 29.77 -1.42 -23.38
CA PRO A 35 30.72 -2.17 -24.23
C PRO A 35 32.10 -1.51 -24.25
N GLY A 36 33.15 -2.30 -24.06
CA GLY A 36 34.54 -1.83 -24.03
C GLY A 36 35.06 -1.41 -22.65
N GLU A 37 34.25 -1.48 -21.62
CA GLU A 37 34.66 -1.19 -20.24
C GLU A 37 35.40 -2.37 -19.63
N VAL A 38 36.45 -2.08 -18.85
CA VAL A 38 37.17 -3.07 -18.07
C VAL A 38 36.42 -3.32 -16.76
N VAL A 39 36.05 -4.56 -16.51
CA VAL A 39 35.35 -4.96 -15.32
C VAL A 39 36.26 -5.77 -14.39
N SER A 40 36.08 -5.62 -13.10
CA SER A 40 36.73 -6.38 -12.04
C SER A 40 35.69 -7.11 -11.20
N GLU A 41 36.11 -7.98 -10.32
CA GLU A 41 35.26 -8.68 -9.37
C GLU A 41 34.46 -7.72 -8.44
N ALA A 42 34.99 -6.51 -8.23
CA ALA A 42 34.34 -5.48 -7.42
C ALA A 42 33.36 -4.60 -8.23
N SER A 43 33.25 -4.80 -9.56
CA SER A 43 32.37 -3.98 -10.41
C SER A 43 30.93 -4.43 -10.33
N ASN A 44 30.03 -3.49 -9.99
CA ASN A 44 28.58 -3.72 -10.03
C ASN A 44 28.13 -3.67 -11.50
N ALA A 45 27.93 -4.83 -12.11
CA ALA A 45 27.55 -4.94 -13.50
C ALA A 45 26.06 -4.67 -13.73
N PHE A 46 25.22 -5.33 -12.93
CA PHE A 46 23.77 -5.26 -13.00
C PHE A 46 23.17 -5.34 -11.61
N THR A 47 22.05 -4.67 -11.41
CA THR A 47 21.20 -4.86 -10.23
C THR A 47 19.96 -5.62 -10.68
N VAL A 48 19.71 -6.79 -10.07
CA VAL A 48 18.51 -7.60 -10.32
C VAL A 48 17.64 -7.56 -9.08
N ALA A 49 16.36 -7.31 -9.26
CA ALA A 49 15.38 -7.29 -8.18
C ALA A 49 14.21 -8.24 -8.46
N ASP A 50 13.73 -8.92 -7.43
CA ASP A 50 12.45 -9.61 -7.47
C ASP A 50 11.35 -8.58 -7.18
N LEU A 51 10.55 -8.28 -8.20
CA LEU A 51 9.43 -7.35 -8.13
C LEU A 51 8.08 -8.05 -8.04
N SER A 52 8.03 -9.35 -7.81
CA SER A 52 6.78 -10.11 -7.64
C SER A 52 5.99 -9.67 -6.41
N ARG A 53 6.68 -9.08 -5.44
CA ARG A 53 6.09 -8.45 -4.25
C ARG A 53 6.72 -7.09 -4.03
N VAL A 54 5.91 -6.12 -3.64
CA VAL A 54 6.36 -4.77 -3.32
C VAL A 54 5.90 -4.36 -1.93
N TRP A 55 6.63 -3.44 -1.34
CA TRP A 55 6.28 -2.87 -0.05
C TRP A 55 5.74 -1.46 -0.22
N VAL A 56 4.65 -1.18 0.45
CA VAL A 56 4.15 0.18 0.64
C VAL A 56 4.52 0.64 2.03
N THR A 57 5.24 1.75 2.11
CA THR A 57 5.54 2.39 3.38
C THR A 57 4.60 3.56 3.60
N PHE A 58 4.08 3.71 4.81
CA PHE A 58 3.21 4.80 5.20
C PHE A 58 3.56 5.31 6.60
N SER A 59 3.24 6.57 6.86
CA SER A 59 3.50 7.20 8.15
C SER A 59 2.27 7.12 9.03
N VAL A 60 2.46 6.71 10.28
CA VAL A 60 1.42 6.62 11.31
C VAL A 60 1.68 7.67 12.35
N SER A 61 0.72 8.58 12.56
CA SER A 61 0.78 9.57 13.63
C SER A 61 0.74 8.88 15.02
N PRO A 62 1.41 9.42 16.04
CA PRO A 62 1.30 8.89 17.41
C PRO A 62 -0.13 8.75 17.92
N ARG A 63 -1.05 9.60 17.47
CA ARG A 63 -2.47 9.55 17.83
C ARG A 63 -3.19 8.33 17.27
N ASP A 64 -2.73 7.85 16.12
CA ASP A 64 -3.38 6.77 15.37
C ASP A 64 -2.72 5.41 15.64
N LEU A 65 -1.60 5.38 16.39
CA LEU A 65 -0.83 4.14 16.65
C LEU A 65 -1.65 3.07 17.38
N GLU A 66 -2.56 3.46 18.25
CA GLU A 66 -3.43 2.50 18.97
C GLU A 66 -4.46 1.84 18.05
N GLN A 67 -4.83 2.53 16.96
CA GLN A 67 -5.86 2.09 16.04
C GLN A 67 -5.29 1.25 14.88
N VAL A 68 -3.98 1.38 14.59
CA VAL A 68 -3.31 0.64 13.52
C VAL A 68 -2.66 -0.63 14.07
N LYS A 69 -3.05 -1.79 13.55
CA LYS A 69 -2.54 -3.09 14.03
C LYS A 69 -1.94 -3.90 12.90
N VAL A 70 -0.89 -4.66 13.22
CA VAL A 70 -0.34 -5.67 12.31
C VAL A 70 -1.42 -6.70 11.98
N GLY A 71 -1.52 -7.07 10.70
CA GLY A 71 -2.56 -7.97 10.17
C GLY A 71 -3.84 -7.27 9.71
N GLN A 72 -4.01 -5.97 10.03
CA GLN A 72 -5.17 -5.19 9.60
C GLN A 72 -5.21 -5.07 8.07
N SER A 73 -6.39 -5.26 7.49
CA SER A 73 -6.60 -5.08 6.06
C SER A 73 -6.62 -3.60 5.72
N VAL A 74 -5.97 -3.25 4.61
CA VAL A 74 -5.85 -1.88 4.13
C VAL A 74 -6.12 -1.84 2.64
N ARG A 75 -6.72 -0.74 2.18
CA ARG A 75 -6.86 -0.44 0.76
C ARG A 75 -5.73 0.49 0.35
N VAL A 76 -5.03 0.07 -0.69
CA VAL A 76 -3.97 0.87 -1.33
C VAL A 76 -4.47 1.29 -2.69
N SER A 77 -4.45 2.58 -2.96
CA SER A 77 -4.89 3.13 -4.25
C SER A 77 -3.81 4.00 -4.87
N ALA A 78 -3.67 3.88 -6.19
CA ALA A 78 -2.86 4.73 -7.03
C ALA A 78 -3.78 5.47 -8.01
N PRO A 79 -4.30 6.65 -7.64
CA PRO A 79 -5.28 7.38 -8.45
C PRO A 79 -4.78 7.69 -9.85
N GLU A 80 -3.50 8.01 -9.99
CA GLU A 80 -2.85 8.29 -11.28
C GLU A 80 -2.89 7.11 -12.26
N LEU A 81 -2.92 5.88 -11.73
CA LEU A 81 -2.99 4.66 -12.52
C LEU A 81 -4.42 4.09 -12.58
N GLY A 82 -5.38 4.67 -11.84
CA GLY A 82 -6.72 4.12 -11.68
C GLY A 82 -6.73 2.70 -11.10
N ARG A 83 -5.78 2.40 -10.20
CA ARG A 83 -5.58 1.06 -9.63
C ARG A 83 -5.77 1.06 -8.12
N GLU A 84 -6.37 -0.03 -7.66
CA GLU A 84 -6.54 -0.32 -6.24
C GLU A 84 -6.12 -1.75 -5.95
N ALA A 85 -5.60 -1.95 -4.75
CA ALA A 85 -5.29 -3.28 -4.21
C ALA A 85 -5.61 -3.33 -2.71
N THR A 86 -5.84 -4.53 -2.22
CA THR A 86 -5.98 -4.77 -0.78
C THR A 86 -4.72 -5.46 -0.28
N GLY A 87 -4.13 -4.90 0.76
CA GLY A 87 -2.98 -5.47 1.44
C GLY A 87 -3.25 -5.67 2.92
N LYS A 88 -2.22 -6.11 3.63
CA LYS A 88 -2.25 -6.20 5.10
C LYS A 88 -1.07 -5.46 5.69
N VAL A 89 -1.29 -4.79 6.81
CA VAL A 89 -0.20 -4.22 7.59
C VAL A 89 0.72 -5.34 8.05
N ALA A 90 1.93 -5.39 7.50
CA ALA A 90 2.92 -6.43 7.83
C ALA A 90 3.79 -6.03 9.02
N TYR A 91 4.03 -4.74 9.18
CA TYR A 91 4.92 -4.23 10.22
C TYR A 91 4.56 -2.80 10.60
N ILE A 92 4.78 -2.45 11.87
CA ILE A 92 4.72 -1.09 12.41
C ILE A 92 5.96 -0.86 13.25
N SER A 93 6.71 0.19 12.94
CA SER A 93 7.92 0.57 13.70
C SER A 93 7.57 0.91 15.14
N ARG A 94 8.37 0.42 16.09
CA ARG A 94 8.31 0.82 17.49
C ARG A 94 9.03 2.14 17.78
N LEU A 95 9.86 2.59 16.84
CA LEU A 95 10.59 3.84 16.94
C LEU A 95 9.91 4.89 16.07
N LEU A 96 9.80 6.09 16.59
CA LEU A 96 9.35 7.24 15.83
C LEU A 96 10.54 7.84 15.07
N GLY A 97 10.33 8.23 13.83
CA GLY A 97 11.31 8.97 13.05
C GLY A 97 11.64 10.30 13.73
N GLU A 98 12.92 10.62 13.87
CA GLU A 98 13.36 11.83 14.61
C GLU A 98 12.82 13.12 13.99
N GLN A 99 12.77 13.19 12.67
CA GLN A 99 12.31 14.38 11.95
C GLN A 99 10.80 14.43 11.79
N THR A 100 10.18 13.29 11.45
CA THR A 100 8.74 13.20 11.16
C THR A 100 7.90 13.02 12.42
N ARG A 101 8.48 12.49 13.49
CA ARG A 101 7.81 12.09 14.74
C ARG A 101 6.63 11.14 14.49
N THR A 102 6.71 10.36 13.41
CA THR A 102 5.73 9.34 13.04
C THR A 102 6.35 7.97 13.07
N ALA A 103 5.55 6.93 13.30
CA ALA A 103 5.97 5.55 13.10
C ALA A 103 5.86 5.19 11.62
N THR A 104 6.74 4.31 11.15
CA THR A 104 6.66 3.79 9.79
C THR A 104 5.88 2.48 9.81
N GLY A 105 4.78 2.42 9.08
CA GLY A 105 4.07 1.20 8.76
C GLY A 105 4.51 0.63 7.41
N ARG A 106 4.42 -0.69 7.25
CA ARG A 106 4.69 -1.41 6.00
C ARG A 106 3.53 -2.33 5.67
N ILE A 107 3.14 -2.31 4.41
CA ILE A 107 2.15 -3.20 3.80
C ILE A 107 2.87 -4.01 2.74
N ASP A 108 2.65 -5.31 2.71
CA ASP A 108 3.12 -6.18 1.65
C ASP A 108 2.00 -6.30 0.60
N LEU A 109 2.33 -6.05 -0.67
CA LEU A 109 1.44 -6.19 -1.82
C LEU A 109 1.99 -7.24 -2.78
N ASP A 110 1.11 -8.10 -3.25
CA ASP A 110 1.41 -8.96 -4.38
C ASP A 110 1.47 -8.13 -5.67
N ASN A 111 2.48 -8.36 -6.49
CA ASN A 111 2.75 -7.61 -7.70
C ASN A 111 3.10 -8.54 -8.88
N ALA A 112 2.41 -9.66 -8.99
CA ALA A 112 2.64 -10.63 -10.06
C ALA A 112 2.47 -10.00 -11.46
N ASP A 113 1.58 -9.00 -11.58
CA ASP A 113 1.32 -8.28 -12.83
C ASP A 113 2.33 -7.16 -13.12
N GLY A 114 3.26 -6.86 -12.20
CA GLY A 114 4.27 -5.81 -12.34
C GLY A 114 3.71 -4.39 -12.39
N ILE A 115 2.47 -4.17 -11.95
CA ILE A 115 1.77 -2.88 -12.02
C ILE A 115 2.33 -1.90 -10.99
N TRP A 116 2.62 -2.39 -9.80
CA TRP A 116 3.14 -1.58 -8.70
C TRP A 116 4.64 -1.40 -8.85
N ARG A 117 5.06 -0.21 -9.24
CA ARG A 117 6.47 0.11 -9.45
C ARG A 117 7.05 0.76 -8.21
N PRO A 118 8.26 0.34 -7.76
CA PRO A 118 8.97 1.05 -6.71
C PRO A 118 9.12 2.54 -7.03
N GLY A 119 8.91 3.39 -6.03
CA GLY A 119 8.91 4.85 -6.21
C GLY A 119 7.56 5.47 -6.55
N LEU A 120 6.50 4.66 -6.74
CA LEU A 120 5.15 5.18 -6.96
C LEU A 120 4.55 5.70 -5.65
N PHE A 121 3.94 6.89 -5.70
CA PHE A 121 3.13 7.40 -4.60
C PHE A 121 1.76 6.77 -4.61
N VAL A 122 1.30 6.35 -3.43
CA VAL A 122 0.01 5.70 -3.25
C VAL A 122 -0.71 6.26 -2.04
N SER A 123 -2.03 6.19 -2.05
CA SER A 123 -2.87 6.48 -0.90
C SER A 123 -3.21 5.19 -0.17
N VAL A 124 -3.12 5.22 1.16
CA VAL A 124 -3.44 4.08 2.03
C VAL A 124 -4.64 4.45 2.88
N ALA A 125 -5.73 3.70 2.74
CA ALA A 125 -6.92 3.81 3.57
C ALA A 125 -7.01 2.62 4.52
N LEU A 126 -7.01 2.91 5.82
CA LEU A 126 -7.19 1.93 6.88
C LEU A 126 -8.60 2.09 7.45
N ALA A 127 -9.33 0.99 7.55
CA ALA A 127 -10.56 0.98 8.33
C ALA A 127 -10.16 0.88 9.82
N THR A 128 -10.22 2.00 10.53
CA THR A 128 -9.84 2.07 11.96
C THR A 128 -10.94 1.58 12.88
N GLU A 129 -12.19 1.77 12.48
CA GLU A 129 -13.35 1.34 13.24
C GLU A 129 -14.41 0.78 12.30
N SER A 130 -15.04 -0.32 12.69
CA SER A 130 -16.24 -0.86 12.06
C SER A 130 -17.35 -0.76 13.09
N HIS A 131 -18.31 0.11 12.85
CA HIS A 131 -19.52 0.19 13.66
C HIS A 131 -20.65 -0.52 12.92
N GLU A 132 -21.29 -1.45 13.59
CA GLU A 132 -22.58 -1.96 13.12
C GLU A 132 -23.63 -0.88 13.36
N ALA A 133 -24.05 -0.25 12.29
CA ALA A 133 -25.16 0.69 12.33
C ALA A 133 -26.48 -0.06 12.12
N GLY A 134 -27.44 0.12 13.01
CA GLY A 134 -28.77 -0.46 12.87
C GLY A 134 -29.53 0.05 11.66
N ALA A 135 -29.20 1.27 11.19
CA ALA A 135 -29.69 1.85 9.95
C ALA A 135 -28.68 2.89 9.42
N VAL A 136 -28.51 2.96 8.13
CA VAL A 136 -27.67 3.95 7.44
C VAL A 136 -28.58 4.69 6.45
N VAL A 137 -28.53 6.02 6.50
CA VAL A 137 -29.30 6.88 5.59
C VAL A 137 -28.39 7.93 4.95
N PRO A 138 -28.63 8.32 3.71
CA PRO A 138 -27.92 9.43 3.08
C PRO A 138 -28.07 10.73 3.91
N ALA A 139 -27.03 11.54 4.00
CA ALA A 139 -27.10 12.82 4.73
C ALA A 139 -28.22 13.75 4.22
N SER A 140 -28.55 13.66 2.93
CA SER A 140 -29.66 14.39 2.31
C SER A 140 -31.07 13.99 2.78
N SER A 141 -31.19 12.82 3.44
CA SER A 141 -32.47 12.34 4.00
C SER A 141 -32.74 12.89 5.39
N ILE A 142 -31.79 13.57 6.00
CA ILE A 142 -31.89 14.14 7.34
C ILE A 142 -32.44 15.54 7.22
N GLN A 143 -33.54 15.82 7.94
CA GLN A 143 -34.20 17.12 7.97
C GLN A 143 -34.57 17.49 9.40
N ASP A 144 -34.59 18.78 9.68
CA ASP A 144 -35.06 19.28 10.96
C ASP A 144 -36.55 19.63 10.84
N VAL A 145 -37.35 18.93 11.63
CA VAL A 145 -38.81 19.13 11.73
C VAL A 145 -39.14 19.42 13.17
N GLU A 146 -39.74 20.58 13.45
CA GLU A 146 -40.10 21.03 14.79
C GLU A 146 -38.95 20.97 15.80
N ASP A 147 -37.77 21.49 15.40
CA ASP A 147 -36.53 21.48 16.17
C ASP A 147 -35.98 20.07 16.55
N LYS A 148 -36.44 19.04 15.80
CA LYS A 148 -35.95 17.67 15.97
C LYS A 148 -35.37 17.15 14.66
N THR A 149 -34.19 16.59 14.76
CA THR A 149 -33.57 15.88 13.63
C THR A 149 -34.39 14.64 13.29
N SER A 150 -34.92 14.59 12.08
CA SER A 150 -35.90 13.59 11.66
C SER A 150 -35.63 13.07 10.25
N VAL A 151 -36.16 11.90 9.97
CA VAL A 151 -36.18 11.30 8.61
C VAL A 151 -37.62 11.01 8.20
N PHE A 152 -37.91 11.09 6.90
CA PHE A 152 -39.18 10.67 6.36
C PHE A 152 -39.13 9.22 5.93
N VAL A 153 -39.94 8.38 6.55
CA VAL A 153 -40.08 6.98 6.21
C VAL A 153 -41.36 6.75 5.40
N ARG A 154 -41.19 6.07 4.26
CA ARG A 154 -42.33 5.70 3.45
C ARG A 154 -43.08 4.52 4.08
N THR A 155 -44.34 4.69 4.34
CA THR A 155 -45.25 3.66 4.84
C THR A 155 -46.34 3.33 3.78
N ALA A 156 -47.17 2.35 4.06
CA ALA A 156 -48.27 1.99 3.17
C ALA A 156 -49.31 3.14 3.00
N GLU A 157 -49.39 4.02 4.00
CA GLU A 157 -50.38 5.12 4.05
C GLU A 157 -49.79 6.49 3.65
N GLY A 158 -48.47 6.55 3.34
CA GLY A 158 -47.79 7.79 2.93
C GLY A 158 -46.39 7.92 3.54
N PHE A 159 -46.06 9.14 3.95
CA PHE A 159 -44.77 9.43 4.61
C PHE A 159 -44.98 9.77 6.08
N GLU A 160 -44.22 9.14 6.94
CA GLU A 160 -44.19 9.36 8.38
C GLU A 160 -42.89 10.04 8.79
N VAL A 161 -42.97 11.09 9.60
CA VAL A 161 -41.81 11.75 10.19
C VAL A 161 -41.36 10.96 11.42
N ARG A 162 -40.09 10.51 11.40
CA ARG A 162 -39.50 9.84 12.55
C ARG A 162 -38.31 10.61 13.08
N PRO A 163 -38.35 11.07 14.33
CA PRO A 163 -37.20 11.66 14.97
C PRO A 163 -36.09 10.59 15.14
N VAL A 164 -34.84 10.98 14.87
CA VAL A 164 -33.69 10.10 14.93
C VAL A 164 -32.57 10.74 15.74
N THR A 165 -31.78 9.90 16.42
CA THR A 165 -30.51 10.31 17.00
C THR A 165 -29.41 9.93 16.05
N LEU A 166 -28.63 10.93 15.62
CA LEU A 166 -27.55 10.69 14.68
C LEU A 166 -26.37 10.02 15.38
N GLY A 167 -25.83 8.98 14.77
CA GLY A 167 -24.59 8.34 15.13
C GLY A 167 -23.38 8.95 14.40
N THR A 168 -22.40 8.12 14.10
CA THR A 168 -21.18 8.54 13.40
C THR A 168 -21.45 8.79 11.92
N ARG A 169 -20.93 9.89 11.39
CA ARG A 169 -20.96 10.17 9.95
C ARG A 169 -19.80 9.44 9.28
N SER A 170 -20.12 8.66 8.26
CA SER A 170 -19.13 8.03 7.37
C SER A 170 -19.14 8.77 6.03
N ASP A 171 -17.98 9.27 5.62
CA ASP A 171 -17.78 9.73 4.26
C ASP A 171 -17.57 8.48 3.40
N GLY A 172 -18.63 8.04 2.71
CA GLY A 172 -18.66 6.86 1.84
C GLY A 172 -17.99 7.08 0.50
#